data_73af111a0042aa6894420b58cea73870
#
_entry.id   73af111a0042aa6894420b58cea73870
#
_cell.length_a   1.000
_cell.length_b   1.000
_cell.length_c   1.000
_cell.angle_alpha   90.00
_cell.angle_beta   90.00
_cell.angle_gamma   90.00
#
_symmetry.space_group_name_H-M   'P 1'
#
loop_
_entity.id
_entity.type
_entity.pdbx_description
1 polymer ?
#
loop_
_entity_poly.entity_id
_entity_poly.type
_entity_poly.pdbx_seq_one_letter_code
_entity_poly.pdbx_strand_id
1 'polypeptide(L)'
;TPLDTFSLSAPQQLQGTSVSRKNLQILVPSPNALKALDSENIVVNTAPGAIEYLKGAQWGDRLPNLVQSRLVQAYENVGVFGGVGRPGDGLAINYQILSDLRVFSIQAYGSQRAAVVEIAVRLMNDKNGEVRSTRVFRASTPVHGTTNSEYVRALDKAFDQVASEIVSWTISSL
;
A
#
# COMPACT_ATOMS: atom_id res chain seq x y z
N THR A 1 -18.35 -23.18 -2.60
CA THR A 1 -16.99 -23.34 -3.11
C THR A 1 -16.05 -22.47 -2.29
N PRO A 2 -14.96 -23.01 -1.72
CA PRO A 2 -14.03 -22.18 -0.98
C PRO A 2 -13.37 -21.14 -1.90
N LEU A 3 -13.15 -19.94 -1.37
CA LEU A 3 -12.47 -18.87 -2.10
C LEU A 3 -10.97 -19.08 -2.01
N ASP A 4 -10.27 -18.82 -3.12
CA ASP A 4 -8.81 -18.73 -3.10
C ASP A 4 -8.42 -17.45 -2.34
N THR A 5 -7.55 -17.61 -1.36
CA THR A 5 -7.16 -16.52 -0.46
C THR A 5 -5.74 -16.08 -0.78
N PHE A 6 -5.57 -14.78 -0.96
CA PHE A 6 -4.31 -14.19 -1.39
C PHE A 6 -3.82 -13.14 -0.39
N SER A 7 -2.54 -12.88 -0.45
CA SER A 7 -1.89 -11.83 0.35
C SER A 7 -1.05 -10.93 -0.56
N LEU A 8 -0.57 -9.84 0.02
CA LEU A 8 0.39 -8.95 -0.62
C LEU A 8 1.78 -9.24 -0.08
N SER A 9 2.80 -8.95 -0.87
CA SER A 9 4.19 -9.00 -0.42
C SER A 9 4.72 -7.60 -0.10
N ALA A 10 5.76 -7.54 0.73
CA ALA A 10 6.45 -6.30 1.03
C ALA A 10 7.68 -6.17 0.13
N PRO A 11 8.03 -4.95 -0.32
CA PRO A 11 9.28 -4.71 -1.01
C PRO A 11 10.46 -5.16 -0.15
N GLN A 12 11.32 -6.00 -0.69
CA GLN A 12 12.46 -6.55 0.06
C GLN A 12 13.78 -5.91 -0.34
N GLN A 13 13.92 -5.51 -1.60
CA GLN A 13 15.13 -4.88 -2.11
C GLN A 13 14.91 -3.38 -2.28
N LEU A 14 14.74 -2.70 -1.16
CA LEU A 14 14.76 -1.26 -1.16
C LEU A 14 16.23 -0.84 -1.26
N GLN A 15 16.54 -0.03 -2.27
CA GLN A 15 17.91 0.46 -2.45
C GLN A 15 18.33 1.19 -1.18
N GLY A 16 19.35 0.64 -0.53
CA GLY A 16 19.90 1.22 0.67
C GLY A 16 20.36 2.64 0.39
N THR A 17 19.78 3.58 1.10
CA THR A 17 20.34 4.91 1.12
C THR A 17 21.49 4.90 2.12
N SER A 18 22.51 5.68 1.90
CA SER A 18 23.56 5.92 2.90
C SER A 18 23.04 6.74 4.09
N VAL A 19 21.77 7.17 4.01
CA VAL A 19 21.13 8.02 5.02
C VAL A 19 20.63 7.15 6.16
N SER A 20 20.96 7.54 7.39
CA SER A 20 20.44 6.92 8.60
C SER A 20 19.62 7.95 9.37
N ARG A 21 18.45 7.53 9.86
CA ARG A 21 17.55 8.33 10.70
C ARG A 21 17.19 7.54 11.97
N LYS A 22 18.18 6.93 12.60
CA LYS A 22 17.96 6.10 13.80
C LYS A 22 17.42 6.91 14.99
N ASN A 23 17.53 8.21 14.95
CA ASN A 23 16.94 9.10 15.95
C ASN A 23 15.45 9.37 15.71
N LEU A 24 14.90 8.91 14.58
CA LEU A 24 13.48 9.11 14.24
C LEU A 24 12.71 7.80 14.34
N GLN A 25 11.52 7.88 14.90
CA GLN A 25 10.56 6.79 14.95
C GLN A 25 9.29 7.22 14.20
N ILE A 26 8.78 6.33 13.37
CA ILE A 26 7.60 6.60 12.55
C ILE A 26 6.45 5.67 12.93
N LEU A 27 5.25 6.19 12.81
CA LEU A 27 4.01 5.46 13.00
C LEU A 27 3.32 5.26 11.67
N VAL A 28 2.88 4.03 11.41
CA VAL A 28 2.13 3.69 10.20
C VAL A 28 0.72 3.26 10.63
N PRO A 29 -0.24 4.19 10.69
CA PRO A 29 -1.63 3.84 10.96
C PRO A 29 -2.22 3.04 9.79
N SER A 30 -3.32 2.35 10.04
CA SER A 30 -4.07 1.68 8.97
C SER A 30 -4.51 2.71 7.93
N PRO A 31 -4.30 2.45 6.64
CA PRO A 31 -4.79 3.34 5.60
C PRO A 31 -6.31 3.54 5.67
N ASN A 32 -6.77 4.74 5.35
CA ASN A 32 -8.19 4.98 5.16
C ASN A 32 -8.61 4.43 3.79
N ALA A 33 -9.83 3.94 3.72
CA ALA A 33 -10.38 3.40 2.48
C ALA A 33 -11.90 3.48 2.50
N LEU A 34 -12.51 3.72 1.34
CA LEU A 34 -13.94 3.59 1.19
C LEU A 34 -14.34 2.11 1.27
N LYS A 35 -15.62 1.86 1.53
CA LYS A 35 -16.14 0.53 1.82
C LYS A 35 -15.76 -0.52 0.77
N ALA A 36 -15.73 -0.17 -0.51
CA ALA A 36 -15.39 -1.13 -1.58
C ALA A 36 -13.97 -1.68 -1.42
N LEU A 37 -13.04 -0.86 -0.92
CA LEU A 37 -11.65 -1.26 -0.68
C LEU A 37 -11.41 -1.71 0.76
N ASP A 38 -12.27 -1.30 1.69
CA ASP A 38 -12.16 -1.67 3.10
C ASP A 38 -12.86 -3.01 3.35
N SER A 39 -12.39 -4.03 2.68
CA SER A 39 -12.95 -5.38 2.77
C SER A 39 -11.93 -6.40 2.31
N GLU A 40 -12.32 -7.68 2.33
CA GLU A 40 -11.52 -8.78 1.79
C GLU A 40 -11.75 -8.99 0.29
N ASN A 41 -12.70 -8.28 -0.31
CA ASN A 41 -13.01 -8.43 -1.72
C ASN A 41 -11.93 -7.79 -2.61
N ILE A 42 -11.63 -8.44 -3.71
CA ILE A 42 -10.71 -7.91 -4.72
C ILE A 42 -11.55 -7.18 -5.77
N VAL A 43 -11.33 -5.89 -5.90
CA VAL A 43 -12.15 -5.02 -6.76
C VAL A 43 -11.77 -5.13 -8.22
N VAL A 44 -12.77 -5.24 -9.07
CA VAL A 44 -12.64 -5.18 -10.53
C VAL A 44 -13.54 -4.05 -11.03
N ASN A 45 -12.97 -3.15 -11.83
CA ASN A 45 -13.73 -2.10 -12.50
C ASN A 45 -13.97 -2.52 -13.94
N THR A 46 -15.23 -2.73 -14.30
CA THR A 46 -15.63 -3.16 -15.65
C THR A 46 -15.92 -1.99 -16.57
N ALA A 47 -16.11 -0.81 -15.98
CA ALA A 47 -16.24 0.47 -16.65
C ALA A 47 -15.88 1.57 -15.64
N PRO A 48 -15.64 2.81 -16.08
CA PRO A 48 -15.42 3.91 -15.15
C PRO A 48 -16.60 4.03 -14.17
N GLY A 49 -16.29 3.99 -12.86
CA GLY A 49 -17.29 4.06 -11.80
C GLY A 49 -18.05 2.77 -11.51
N ALA A 50 -17.87 1.72 -12.28
CA ALA A 50 -18.52 0.44 -12.06
C ALA A 50 -17.60 -0.46 -11.19
N ILE A 51 -18.16 -0.95 -10.09
CA ILE A 51 -17.41 -1.78 -9.13
C ILE A 51 -18.01 -3.18 -9.13
N GLU A 52 -17.16 -4.17 -9.38
CA GLU A 52 -17.47 -5.58 -9.21
C GLU A 52 -16.36 -6.23 -8.39
N TYR A 53 -16.57 -7.45 -7.97
CA TYR A 53 -15.58 -8.19 -7.18
C TYR A 53 -15.13 -9.44 -7.94
N LEU A 54 -13.86 -9.75 -7.80
CA LEU A 54 -13.27 -10.91 -8.44
C LEU A 54 -13.93 -12.18 -7.87
N LYS A 55 -14.44 -13.04 -8.74
CA LYS A 55 -15.09 -14.26 -8.34
C LYS A 55 -14.08 -15.33 -7.94
N GLY A 56 -14.37 -16.04 -6.85
CA GLY A 56 -13.54 -17.15 -6.42
C GLY A 56 -12.25 -16.77 -5.72
N ALA A 57 -12.06 -15.48 -5.40
CA ALA A 57 -10.84 -14.99 -4.78
C ALA A 57 -11.15 -13.93 -3.74
N GLN A 58 -10.28 -13.84 -2.73
CA GLN A 58 -10.35 -12.81 -1.69
C GLN A 58 -8.97 -12.53 -1.12
N TRP A 59 -8.83 -11.37 -0.48
CA TRP A 59 -7.66 -11.09 0.34
C TRP A 59 -7.70 -11.87 1.66
N GLY A 60 -6.55 -12.17 2.22
CA GLY A 60 -6.43 -12.91 3.50
C GLY A 60 -6.79 -12.09 4.73
N ASP A 61 -7.00 -10.80 4.57
CA ASP A 61 -7.46 -9.86 5.60
C ASP A 61 -8.10 -8.69 4.87
N ARG A 62 -8.73 -7.78 5.61
CA ARG A 62 -9.18 -6.51 5.03
C ARG A 62 -7.99 -5.82 4.37
N LEU A 63 -8.20 -5.28 3.19
CA LEU A 63 -7.13 -4.69 2.39
C LEU A 63 -6.32 -3.62 3.15
N PRO A 64 -6.93 -2.69 3.89
CA PRO A 64 -6.16 -1.72 4.66
C PRO A 64 -5.19 -2.37 5.67
N ASN A 65 -5.58 -3.48 6.28
CA ASN A 65 -4.71 -4.20 7.20
C ASN A 65 -3.51 -4.83 6.48
N LEU A 66 -3.73 -5.41 5.31
CA LEU A 66 -2.64 -5.96 4.50
C LEU A 66 -1.66 -4.86 4.08
N VAL A 67 -2.18 -3.75 3.60
CA VAL A 67 -1.35 -2.62 3.15
C VAL A 67 -0.54 -2.06 4.32
N GLN A 68 -1.17 -1.85 5.48
CA GLN A 68 -0.47 -1.40 6.68
C GLN A 68 0.67 -2.35 7.05
N SER A 69 0.38 -3.64 7.11
CA SER A 69 1.37 -4.65 7.49
C SER A 69 2.57 -4.65 6.54
N ARG A 70 2.33 -4.54 5.24
CA ARG A 70 3.40 -4.54 4.24
C ARG A 70 4.18 -3.24 4.20
N LEU A 71 3.53 -2.10 4.44
CA LEU A 71 4.23 -0.82 4.59
C LEU A 71 5.15 -0.83 5.81
N VAL A 72 4.69 -1.33 6.94
CA VAL A 72 5.53 -1.49 8.13
C VAL A 72 6.76 -2.33 7.79
N GLN A 73 6.57 -3.47 7.14
CA GLN A 73 7.69 -4.33 6.73
C GLN A 73 8.65 -3.63 5.77
N ALA A 74 8.12 -2.86 4.82
CA ALA A 74 8.94 -2.11 3.87
C ALA A 74 9.83 -1.09 4.58
N TYR A 75 9.28 -0.35 5.53
CA TYR A 75 10.05 0.60 6.34
C TYR A 75 11.08 -0.09 7.21
N GLU A 76 10.75 -1.25 7.76
CA GLU A 76 11.70 -2.06 8.53
C GLU A 76 12.82 -2.60 7.63
N ASN A 77 12.46 -3.07 6.43
CA ASN A 77 13.41 -3.65 5.48
C ASN A 77 14.46 -2.64 5.01
N VAL A 78 14.10 -1.38 4.87
CA VAL A 78 15.05 -0.34 4.45
C VAL A 78 16.06 0.00 5.55
N GLY A 79 15.71 -0.23 6.82
CA GLY A 79 16.62 -0.10 7.96
C GLY A 79 17.10 1.32 8.28
N VAL A 80 16.34 2.34 7.89
CA VAL A 80 16.73 3.75 8.09
C VAL A 80 16.32 4.28 9.46
N PHE A 81 15.13 3.90 9.94
CA PHE A 81 14.52 4.46 11.13
C PHE A 81 14.90 3.68 12.40
N GLY A 82 14.87 4.38 13.54
CA GLY A 82 15.13 3.76 14.83
C GLY A 82 13.97 2.88 15.31
N GLY A 83 12.75 3.19 14.87
CA GLY A 83 11.56 2.40 15.17
C GLY A 83 10.48 2.64 14.15
N VAL A 84 9.74 1.59 13.84
CA VAL A 84 8.56 1.62 12.95
C VAL A 84 7.44 0.95 13.71
N GLY A 85 6.37 1.68 14.01
CA GLY A 85 5.30 1.16 14.84
C GLY A 85 3.92 1.32 14.24
N ARG A 86 2.99 0.63 14.89
CA ARG A 86 1.54 0.77 14.66
C ARG A 86 0.92 1.47 15.85
N PRO A 87 -0.27 2.07 15.70
CA PRO A 87 -0.99 2.61 16.85
C PRO A 87 -1.11 1.58 17.98
N GLY A 88 -0.77 2.00 19.18
CA GLY A 88 -0.79 1.13 20.37
C GLY A 88 0.54 0.49 20.74
N ASP A 89 1.58 0.60 19.91
CA ASP A 89 2.89 0.02 20.20
C ASP A 89 3.65 0.75 21.33
N GLY A 90 3.20 1.97 21.67
CA GLY A 90 3.82 2.73 22.77
C GLY A 90 5.14 3.40 22.42
N LEU A 91 5.47 3.54 21.14
CA LEU A 91 6.69 4.21 20.71
C LEU A 91 6.54 5.73 20.80
N ALA A 92 7.65 6.41 21.11
CA ALA A 92 7.71 7.87 21.02
C ALA A 92 7.87 8.25 19.56
N ILE A 93 6.77 8.70 18.95
CA ILE A 93 6.67 8.92 17.51
C ILE A 93 7.08 10.34 17.13
N ASN A 94 7.89 10.47 16.08
CA ASN A 94 8.28 11.74 15.49
C ASN A 94 7.40 12.12 14.29
N TYR A 95 7.09 11.13 13.43
CA TYR A 95 6.28 11.34 12.23
C TYR A 95 5.26 10.22 12.05
N GLN A 96 4.09 10.59 11.52
CA GLN A 96 3.07 9.63 11.12
C GLN A 96 2.98 9.58 9.59
N ILE A 97 2.81 8.38 9.07
CA ILE A 97 2.60 8.13 7.64
C ILE A 97 1.11 7.89 7.44
N LEU A 98 0.39 8.95 7.10
CA LEU A 98 -1.06 8.88 6.91
C LEU A 98 -1.37 8.59 5.46
N SER A 99 -2.15 7.55 5.19
CA SER A 99 -2.42 7.13 3.82
C SER A 99 -3.90 6.90 3.56
N ASP A 100 -4.28 7.12 2.29
CA ASP A 100 -5.62 6.84 1.79
C ASP A 100 -5.49 5.95 0.56
N LEU A 101 -6.18 4.80 0.57
CA LEU A 101 -6.25 3.92 -0.57
C LEU A 101 -7.30 4.50 -1.53
N ARG A 102 -6.86 4.98 -2.69
CA ARG A 102 -7.76 5.56 -3.69
C ARG A 102 -8.17 4.55 -4.74
N VAL A 103 -7.20 3.78 -5.25
CA VAL A 103 -7.44 2.74 -6.26
C VAL A 103 -6.62 1.52 -5.86
N PHE A 104 -7.25 0.36 -5.90
CA PHE A 104 -6.57 -0.92 -5.67
C PHE A 104 -7.40 -1.99 -6.38
N SER A 105 -7.31 -2.01 -7.71
CA SER A 105 -8.28 -2.76 -8.50
C SER A 105 -7.72 -3.21 -9.84
N ILE A 106 -8.40 -4.20 -10.42
CA ILE A 106 -8.19 -4.59 -11.80
C ILE A 106 -9.11 -3.71 -12.67
N GLN A 107 -8.53 -2.93 -13.56
CA GLN A 107 -9.29 -2.18 -14.56
C GLN A 107 -9.47 -3.05 -15.79
N ALA A 108 -10.70 -3.51 -16.01
CA ALA A 108 -11.06 -4.48 -17.03
C ALA A 108 -11.82 -3.81 -18.19
N TYR A 109 -11.50 -2.57 -18.46
CA TYR A 109 -12.06 -1.82 -19.60
C TYR A 109 -10.90 -1.23 -20.40
N GLY A 110 -11.19 -0.88 -21.66
CA GLY A 110 -10.16 -0.44 -22.58
C GLY A 110 -9.53 -1.62 -23.33
N SER A 111 -8.42 -1.36 -24.00
CA SER A 111 -7.78 -2.35 -24.88
C SER A 111 -7.01 -3.43 -24.11
N GLN A 112 -6.65 -3.17 -22.87
CA GLN A 112 -5.87 -4.11 -22.06
C GLN A 112 -6.24 -3.99 -20.58
N ARG A 113 -6.38 -5.14 -19.92
CA ARG A 113 -6.62 -5.17 -18.47
C ARG A 113 -5.35 -4.79 -17.73
N ALA A 114 -5.50 -4.03 -16.68
CA ALA A 114 -4.38 -3.57 -15.87
C ALA A 114 -4.74 -3.59 -14.38
N ALA A 115 -3.76 -3.94 -13.57
CA ALA A 115 -3.83 -3.75 -12.13
C ALA A 115 -3.36 -2.33 -11.81
N VAL A 116 -4.18 -1.58 -11.09
CA VAL A 116 -3.87 -0.18 -10.75
C VAL A 116 -3.90 -0.02 -9.23
N VAL A 117 -2.86 0.56 -8.69
CA VAL A 117 -2.75 0.92 -7.27
C VAL A 117 -2.45 2.41 -7.19
N GLU A 118 -3.28 3.14 -6.44
CA GLU A 118 -3.05 4.56 -6.16
C GLU A 118 -3.25 4.81 -4.67
N ILE A 119 -2.23 5.37 -4.04
CA ILE A 119 -2.24 5.69 -2.61
C ILE A 119 -1.80 7.13 -2.42
N ALA A 120 -2.63 7.91 -1.70
CA ALA A 120 -2.26 9.26 -1.29
C ALA A 120 -1.64 9.20 0.10
N VAL A 121 -0.51 9.88 0.29
CA VAL A 121 0.25 9.83 1.54
C VAL A 121 0.57 11.23 2.03
N ARG A 122 0.39 11.44 3.34
CA ARG A 122 0.81 12.64 4.05
C ARG A 122 1.83 12.27 5.12
N LEU A 123 2.92 12.99 5.16
CA LEU A 123 3.93 12.87 6.19
C LEU A 123 3.67 13.96 7.23
N MET A 124 3.23 13.56 8.42
CA MET A 124 2.81 14.49 9.47
C MET A 124 3.77 14.46 10.65
N ASN A 125 4.19 15.65 11.10
CA ASN A 125 4.95 15.78 12.34
C ASN A 125 4.02 15.50 13.52
N ASP A 126 4.35 14.47 14.32
CA ASP A 126 3.51 14.03 15.42
C ASP A 126 3.43 15.05 16.57
N LYS A 127 4.48 15.85 16.76
CA LYS A 127 4.55 16.80 17.89
C LYS A 127 3.62 17.99 17.69
N ASN A 128 3.48 18.49 16.46
CA ASN A 128 2.68 19.71 16.20
C ASN A 128 1.51 19.48 15.26
N GLY A 129 1.35 18.27 14.70
CA GLY A 129 0.25 17.95 13.79
C GLY A 129 0.38 18.59 12.41
N GLU A 130 1.53 19.16 12.06
CA GLU A 130 1.72 19.78 10.75
C GLU A 130 2.12 18.77 9.69
N VAL A 131 1.51 18.89 8.51
CA VAL A 131 1.86 18.08 7.35
C VAL A 131 3.14 18.65 6.74
N ARG A 132 4.17 17.82 6.72
CA ARG A 132 5.48 18.18 6.17
C ARG A 132 5.52 18.03 4.66
N SER A 133 4.88 17.00 4.13
CA SER A 133 4.87 16.71 2.70
C SER A 133 3.67 15.83 2.35
N THR A 134 3.18 15.97 1.13
CA THR A 134 2.04 15.20 0.61
C THR A 134 2.36 14.76 -0.80
N ARG A 135 2.01 13.51 -1.12
CA ARG A 135 2.19 13.00 -2.48
C ARG A 135 1.21 11.88 -2.79
N VAL A 136 0.84 11.76 -4.05
CA VAL A 136 0.03 10.66 -4.57
C VAL A 136 0.93 9.74 -5.39
N PHE A 137 0.86 8.44 -5.11
CA PHE A 137 1.64 7.41 -5.79
C PHE A 137 0.70 6.54 -6.59
N ARG A 138 1.04 6.27 -7.83
CA ARG A 138 0.22 5.43 -8.71
C ARG A 138 1.11 4.53 -9.55
N ALA A 139 0.72 3.27 -9.66
CA ALA A 139 1.35 2.30 -10.56
C ALA A 139 0.28 1.52 -11.31
N SER A 140 0.58 1.17 -12.54
CA SER A 140 -0.28 0.35 -13.38
C SER A 140 0.55 -0.79 -13.96
N THR A 141 0.07 -2.02 -13.80
CA THR A 141 0.76 -3.22 -14.27
C THR A 141 -0.18 -3.99 -15.19
N PRO A 142 0.24 -4.32 -16.42
CA PRO A 142 -0.58 -5.14 -17.30
C PRO A 142 -0.88 -6.50 -16.69
N VAL A 143 -2.10 -7.01 -16.90
CA VAL A 143 -2.47 -8.35 -16.50
C VAL A 143 -2.23 -9.28 -17.68
N HIS A 144 -1.42 -10.31 -17.47
CA HIS A 144 -1.16 -11.35 -18.46
C HIS A 144 -1.92 -12.60 -18.04
N GLY A 145 -2.92 -12.99 -18.82
CA GLY A 145 -3.73 -14.16 -18.55
C GLY A 145 -5.08 -13.83 -17.93
N THR A 146 -5.78 -14.86 -17.46
CA THR A 146 -7.17 -14.76 -17.01
C THR A 146 -7.44 -15.46 -15.67
N THR A 147 -6.39 -15.99 -15.03
CA THR A 147 -6.55 -16.65 -13.74
C THR A 147 -6.54 -15.64 -12.60
N ASN A 148 -7.17 -16.00 -11.48
CA ASN A 148 -7.16 -15.16 -10.28
C ASN A 148 -5.73 -14.92 -9.78
N SER A 149 -4.86 -15.93 -9.84
CA SER A 149 -3.45 -15.78 -9.46
C SER A 149 -2.72 -14.74 -10.30
N GLU A 150 -3.02 -14.67 -11.59
CA GLU A 150 -2.40 -13.69 -12.49
C GLU A 150 -2.89 -12.27 -12.20
N TYR A 151 -4.17 -12.10 -11.87
CA TYR A 151 -4.73 -10.82 -11.45
C TYR A 151 -4.06 -10.34 -10.16
N VAL A 152 -3.97 -11.21 -9.16
CA VAL A 152 -3.36 -10.88 -7.87
C VAL A 152 -1.86 -10.58 -8.02
N ARG A 153 -1.16 -11.33 -8.86
CA ARG A 153 0.26 -11.09 -9.13
C ARG A 153 0.49 -9.70 -9.72
N ALA A 154 -0.37 -9.27 -10.64
CA ALA A 154 -0.30 -7.93 -11.22
C ALA A 154 -0.57 -6.85 -10.18
N LEU A 155 -1.58 -7.04 -9.31
CA LEU A 155 -1.86 -6.11 -8.20
C LEU A 155 -0.69 -6.04 -7.23
N ASP A 156 -0.10 -7.18 -6.89
CA ASP A 156 1.04 -7.21 -5.97
C ASP A 156 2.25 -6.49 -6.55
N LYS A 157 2.49 -6.64 -7.85
CA LYS A 157 3.58 -5.93 -8.53
C LYS A 157 3.35 -4.42 -8.56
N ALA A 158 2.13 -3.98 -8.83
CA ALA A 158 1.80 -2.55 -8.79
C ALA A 158 1.95 -1.99 -7.37
N PHE A 159 1.49 -2.74 -6.37
CA PHE A 159 1.66 -2.35 -4.97
C PHE A 159 3.12 -2.28 -4.56
N ASP A 160 3.94 -3.25 -4.96
CA ASP A 160 5.38 -3.26 -4.67
C ASP A 160 6.05 -1.97 -5.16
N GLN A 161 5.71 -1.55 -6.37
CA GLN A 161 6.24 -0.30 -6.93
C GLN A 161 5.80 0.90 -6.11
N VAL A 162 4.51 1.00 -5.79
CA VAL A 162 3.97 2.12 -5.00
C VAL A 162 4.60 2.14 -3.60
N ALA A 163 4.67 1.00 -2.93
CA ALA A 163 5.25 0.91 -1.58
C ALA A 163 6.72 1.31 -1.57
N SER A 164 7.49 0.88 -2.57
CA SER A 164 8.90 1.26 -2.70
C SER A 164 9.06 2.76 -2.89
N GLU A 165 8.21 3.37 -3.72
CA GLU A 165 8.23 4.81 -3.95
C GLU A 165 7.82 5.60 -2.71
N ILE A 166 6.85 5.11 -1.94
CA ILE A 166 6.42 5.72 -0.68
C ILE A 166 7.58 5.76 0.31
N VAL A 167 8.30 4.65 0.47
CA VAL A 167 9.43 4.57 1.41
C VAL A 167 10.55 5.53 0.98
N SER A 168 10.92 5.53 -0.29
CA SER A 168 11.96 6.42 -0.81
C SER A 168 11.58 7.89 -0.63
N TRP A 169 10.34 8.24 -0.94
CA TRP A 169 9.84 9.60 -0.75
C TRP A 169 9.86 10.03 0.73
N THR A 170 9.45 9.15 1.63
CA THR A 170 9.46 9.43 3.05
C THR A 170 10.87 9.81 3.51
N ILE A 171 11.86 9.01 3.15
CA ILE A 171 13.25 9.23 3.53
C ILE A 171 13.78 10.55 2.97
N SER A 172 13.48 10.85 1.70
CA SER A 172 13.94 12.09 1.07
C SER A 172 13.22 13.34 1.57
N SER A 173 12.10 13.18 2.26
CA SER A 173 11.31 14.30 2.79
C SER A 173 11.70 14.70 4.22
N LEU A 174 12.61 13.99 4.83
CA LEU A 174 13.03 14.21 6.21
C LEU A 174 14.37 14.92 6.35
#